data_5b44821213dc7d05eb586fc96905861b
#
_entry.id   5b44821213dc7d05eb586fc96905861b
#
_cell.length_a   1.000
_cell.length_b   1.000
_cell.length_c   1.000
_cell.angle_alpha   90.00
_cell.angle_beta   90.00
_cell.angle_gamma   90.00
#
_symmetry.space_group_name_H-M   'P 1'
#
loop_
_entity.id
_entity.type
_entity.pdbx_description
1 polymer ?
#
loop_
_entity_poly.entity_id
_entity_poly.type
_entity_poly.pdbx_seq_one_letter_code
_entity_poly.pdbx_strand_id
1 'polypeptide(L)'
;ITVTDGSGGTDTMTVTVTITGADDATSAGADQTGAVTEDAQTTTSTGTVAGVDDDADSSLSYAVGTSAGTYGSMAMSGASWTYTLDNSDADTTALDAGDTVTDAFTITVTDSSSGVSDTMTVTITVTGANDAPEAGADQTGAVTEDATTSTVTGTVAPTDIDADNTGFTYSVGSATGTYGSMAMSGASWTYTLDNSDADTTALDAGDTVTDAFTITVTDGSGGTDTMTVTV
;
A
#
# COMPACT_ATOMS: atom_id res chain seq x y z
N ILE A 1 47.99 51.22 -19.67
CA ILE A 1 47.65 52.53 -20.14
C ILE A 1 48.96 53.12 -20.72
N THR A 2 48.93 53.60 -21.95
CA THR A 2 50.06 54.32 -22.61
C THR A 2 49.74 55.79 -22.65
N VAL A 3 50.63 56.61 -22.23
CA VAL A 3 50.56 58.06 -22.35
C VAL A 3 51.56 58.50 -23.43
N THR A 4 51.14 59.33 -24.40
CA THR A 4 51.97 59.85 -25.49
C THR A 4 51.97 61.39 -25.41
N ASP A 5 53.13 61.98 -25.44
CA ASP A 5 53.25 63.45 -25.51
C ASP A 5 53.07 63.98 -26.94
N GLY A 6 53.00 65.34 -27.08
CA GLY A 6 52.77 65.96 -28.37
C GLY A 6 53.95 65.82 -29.33
N SER A 7 55.12 65.31 -28.92
CA SER A 7 56.33 65.03 -29.69
C SER A 7 56.59 63.60 -30.04
N GLY A 8 55.63 62.68 -29.63
CA GLY A 8 55.64 61.23 -29.90
C GLY A 8 56.38 60.40 -28.82
N GLY A 9 56.82 61.00 -27.72
CA GLY A 9 57.37 60.29 -26.57
C GLY A 9 56.28 59.54 -25.84
N THR A 10 56.50 58.22 -25.45
CA THR A 10 55.54 57.41 -24.80
C THR A 10 56.07 56.85 -23.48
N ASP A 11 55.21 56.80 -22.48
CA ASP A 11 55.39 56.02 -21.22
C ASP A 11 54.19 55.12 -20.95
N THR A 12 54.43 54.08 -20.25
CA THR A 12 53.37 53.06 -19.93
C THR A 12 53.26 52.82 -18.44
N MET A 13 52.02 52.74 -17.98
CA MET A 13 51.68 52.23 -16.65
C MET A 13 50.78 51.00 -16.73
N THR A 14 50.96 50.08 -15.83
CA THR A 14 50.05 48.95 -15.66
C THR A 14 49.03 49.27 -14.56
N VAL A 15 47.78 49.10 -14.88
CA VAL A 15 46.71 49.13 -13.89
C VAL A 15 46.26 47.67 -13.67
N THR A 16 46.41 47.18 -12.45
CA THR A 16 45.95 45.90 -12.04
C THR A 16 44.64 46.08 -11.28
N VAL A 17 43.58 45.41 -11.73
CA VAL A 17 42.32 45.35 -11.04
C VAL A 17 42.16 43.91 -10.51
N THR A 18 41.98 43.77 -9.21
CA THR A 18 41.67 42.49 -8.58
C THR A 18 40.16 42.35 -8.53
N ILE A 19 39.63 41.23 -9.05
CA ILE A 19 38.24 40.85 -8.95
C ILE A 19 38.19 39.70 -7.98
N THR A 20 37.36 39.80 -6.94
CA THR A 20 37.11 38.74 -5.99
C THR A 20 35.70 38.18 -6.29
N GLY A 21 35.60 36.89 -6.52
CA GLY A 21 34.34 36.20 -6.66
C GLY A 21 33.61 36.16 -5.32
N ALA A 22 32.32 35.93 -5.40
CA ALA A 22 31.44 35.62 -4.27
C ALA A 22 30.77 34.30 -4.57
N ASP A 23 30.37 33.60 -3.51
CA ASP A 23 29.62 32.37 -3.58
C ASP A 23 28.23 32.63 -4.16
N ASP A 24 27.82 31.85 -5.13
CA ASP A 24 26.49 31.88 -5.72
C ASP A 24 25.53 30.98 -4.97
N ALA A 25 24.21 31.13 -5.17
CA ALA A 25 23.22 30.38 -4.43
C ALA A 25 22.97 29.00 -5.06
N THR A 26 23.13 27.94 -4.26
CA THR A 26 22.71 26.59 -4.63
C THR A 26 21.19 26.56 -4.88
N SER A 27 20.75 25.80 -5.88
CA SER A 27 19.33 25.53 -6.15
C SER A 27 19.05 24.02 -6.16
N ALA A 28 18.04 23.57 -5.43
CA ALA A 28 17.58 22.19 -5.41
C ALA A 28 16.70 21.83 -6.63
N GLY A 29 16.23 22.85 -7.35
CA GLY A 29 15.29 22.67 -8.47
C GLY A 29 13.83 22.61 -8.02
N ALA A 30 12.94 22.20 -8.93
CA ALA A 30 11.52 22.15 -8.66
C ALA A 30 11.11 20.90 -7.84
N ASP A 31 10.04 21.05 -7.07
CA ASP A 31 9.39 19.91 -6.37
C ASP A 31 9.02 18.79 -7.36
N GLN A 32 9.07 17.56 -6.87
CA GLN A 32 8.81 16.37 -7.66
C GLN A 32 7.66 15.54 -7.06
N THR A 33 7.08 14.67 -7.87
CA THR A 33 6.04 13.73 -7.46
C THR A 33 6.39 12.34 -7.92
N GLY A 34 5.91 11.34 -7.17
CA GLY A 34 5.94 9.94 -7.54
C GLY A 34 4.61 9.27 -7.19
N ALA A 35 4.44 8.04 -7.62
CA ALA A 35 3.27 7.24 -7.28
C ALA A 35 3.64 5.77 -7.13
N VAL A 36 2.94 5.08 -6.25
CA VAL A 36 2.97 3.63 -6.04
C VAL A 36 1.55 3.14 -5.76
N THR A 37 1.31 1.85 -5.95
CA THR A 37 0.04 1.21 -5.60
C THR A 37 0.36 0.05 -4.66
N GLU A 38 -0.47 -0.10 -3.64
CA GLU A 38 -0.45 -1.22 -2.73
C GLU A 38 -0.55 -2.54 -3.51
N ASP A 39 0.10 -3.58 -3.01
CA ASP A 39 0.12 -4.94 -3.57
C ASP A 39 0.53 -5.06 -5.04
N ALA A 40 0.97 -3.96 -5.66
CA ALA A 40 1.48 -4.01 -7.01
C ALA A 40 2.83 -4.77 -7.07
N GLN A 41 3.17 -5.31 -8.24
CA GLN A 41 4.48 -5.93 -8.48
C GLN A 41 5.65 -4.93 -8.29
N THR A 42 5.39 -3.64 -8.47
CA THR A 42 6.36 -2.56 -8.28
C THR A 42 5.91 -1.68 -7.13
N THR A 43 6.61 -1.80 -6.01
CA THR A 43 6.38 -1.04 -4.78
C THR A 43 7.34 0.14 -4.63
N THR A 44 8.04 0.52 -5.69
CA THR A 44 9.05 1.59 -5.68
C THR A 44 8.75 2.68 -6.69
N SER A 45 9.05 3.92 -6.31
CA SER A 45 9.07 5.09 -7.20
C SER A 45 10.43 5.76 -7.12
N THR A 46 10.96 6.27 -8.22
CA THR A 46 12.31 6.84 -8.28
C THR A 46 12.34 8.14 -9.05
N GLY A 47 13.32 8.99 -8.75
CA GLY A 47 13.59 10.21 -9.50
C GLY A 47 14.99 10.71 -9.27
N THR A 48 15.30 11.86 -9.88
CA THR A 48 16.62 12.49 -9.79
C THR A 48 16.45 13.97 -9.51
N VAL A 49 17.12 14.46 -8.49
CA VAL A 49 17.19 15.88 -8.15
C VAL A 49 18.08 16.60 -9.15
N ALA A 50 17.59 17.69 -9.72
CA ALA A 50 18.32 18.54 -10.67
C ALA A 50 18.94 19.74 -9.94
N GLY A 51 19.76 19.47 -8.92
CA GLY A 51 20.48 20.50 -8.20
C GLY A 51 21.49 21.21 -9.12
N VAL A 52 21.57 22.52 -9.01
CA VAL A 52 22.53 23.37 -9.77
C VAL A 52 23.19 24.39 -8.85
N ASP A 53 24.41 24.75 -9.23
CA ASP A 53 25.18 25.83 -8.65
C ASP A 53 26.06 26.41 -9.75
N ASP A 54 26.24 27.75 -9.77
CA ASP A 54 26.95 28.42 -10.84
C ASP A 54 28.45 28.57 -10.55
N ASP A 55 28.93 28.26 -9.35
CA ASP A 55 30.32 28.27 -8.99
C ASP A 55 31.11 27.13 -9.63
N ALA A 56 32.28 27.44 -10.16
CA ALA A 56 33.09 26.47 -10.93
C ALA A 56 33.69 25.32 -10.10
N ASP A 57 33.76 25.47 -8.77
CA ASP A 57 34.30 24.51 -7.83
C ASP A 57 33.17 23.84 -6.96
N SER A 58 31.91 24.14 -7.26
CA SER A 58 30.76 23.57 -6.53
C SER A 58 30.69 22.07 -6.66
N SER A 59 30.45 21.38 -5.53
CA SER A 59 30.27 19.94 -5.43
C SER A 59 29.03 19.68 -4.61
N LEU A 60 27.92 19.33 -5.29
CA LEU A 60 26.63 19.13 -4.66
C LEU A 60 26.52 17.81 -3.92
N SER A 61 26.01 17.86 -2.70
CA SER A 61 25.62 16.71 -1.88
C SER A 61 24.10 16.73 -1.67
N TYR A 62 23.51 15.54 -1.50
CA TYR A 62 22.06 15.34 -1.43
C TYR A 62 21.70 14.52 -0.20
N ALA A 63 20.71 14.98 0.56
CA ALA A 63 20.23 14.29 1.74
C ALA A 63 18.71 14.40 1.88
N VAL A 64 18.05 13.31 2.27
CA VAL A 64 16.66 13.34 2.74
C VAL A 64 16.64 13.68 4.23
N GLY A 65 15.76 14.58 4.64
CA GLY A 65 15.66 15.04 6.03
C GLY A 65 15.19 13.92 6.96
N THR A 66 13.98 13.42 6.76
CA THR A 66 13.43 12.21 7.43
C THR A 66 13.19 11.19 6.36
N SER A 67 13.79 10.00 6.50
CA SER A 67 13.70 8.94 5.51
C SER A 67 12.46 8.05 5.68
N ALA A 68 11.85 8.01 6.88
CA ALA A 68 10.62 7.28 7.15
C ALA A 68 9.41 8.16 6.86
N GLY A 69 8.50 7.67 6.03
CA GLY A 69 7.15 8.18 5.83
C GLY A 69 6.14 7.43 6.68
N THR A 70 4.86 7.64 6.42
CA THR A 70 3.75 6.89 7.04
C THR A 70 3.59 5.54 6.36
N TYR A 71 3.67 5.48 5.05
CA TYR A 71 3.37 4.31 4.23
C TYR A 71 4.63 3.63 3.67
N GLY A 72 5.79 4.26 3.82
CA GLY A 72 7.03 3.72 3.27
C GLY A 72 8.24 4.56 3.63
N SER A 73 9.31 4.41 2.85
CA SER A 73 10.57 5.11 3.15
C SER A 73 11.27 5.59 1.89
N MET A 74 12.04 6.69 2.04
CA MET A 74 12.85 7.26 0.97
C MET A 74 14.35 7.13 1.26
N ALA A 75 15.11 6.72 0.25
CA ALA A 75 16.57 6.66 0.27
C ALA A 75 17.17 7.50 -0.84
N MET A 76 18.37 8.06 -0.57
CA MET A 76 19.18 8.82 -1.55
C MET A 76 20.41 8.02 -1.97
N SER A 77 20.74 8.07 -3.25
CA SER A 77 22.02 7.61 -3.81
C SER A 77 22.57 8.68 -4.77
N GLY A 78 23.46 9.53 -4.27
CA GLY A 78 23.82 10.77 -4.96
C GLY A 78 22.58 11.63 -5.18
N ALA A 79 22.35 12.11 -6.39
CA ALA A 79 21.17 12.90 -6.75
C ALA A 79 19.89 12.06 -6.94
N SER A 80 19.97 10.74 -6.98
CA SER A 80 18.80 9.88 -7.21
C SER A 80 18.12 9.53 -5.90
N TRP A 81 16.78 9.67 -5.87
CA TRP A 81 15.95 9.20 -4.78
C TRP A 81 15.17 7.93 -5.19
N THR A 82 14.93 7.09 -4.20
CA THR A 82 14.07 5.91 -4.32
C THR A 82 13.13 5.89 -3.12
N TYR A 83 11.84 5.89 -3.38
CA TYR A 83 10.82 5.58 -2.40
C TYR A 83 10.47 4.10 -2.49
N THR A 84 10.28 3.46 -1.34
CA THR A 84 9.83 2.05 -1.23
C THR A 84 8.62 2.03 -0.33
N LEU A 85 7.49 1.55 -0.85
CA LEU A 85 6.27 1.30 -0.10
C LEU A 85 6.47 0.10 0.83
N ASP A 86 5.93 0.16 2.04
CA ASP A 86 5.86 -0.97 2.98
C ASP A 86 4.44 -1.55 2.96
N ASN A 87 4.23 -2.59 2.15
CA ASN A 87 2.95 -3.32 2.07
C ASN A 87 2.61 -4.12 3.34
N SER A 88 3.50 -4.17 4.33
CA SER A 88 3.23 -4.83 5.62
C SER A 88 2.87 -3.85 6.73
N ASP A 89 2.95 -2.55 6.46
CA ASP A 89 2.55 -1.51 7.41
C ASP A 89 1.01 -1.49 7.54
N ALA A 90 0.52 -1.33 8.78
CA ALA A 90 -0.91 -1.38 9.05
C ALA A 90 -1.69 -0.21 8.44
N ASP A 91 -1.05 0.96 8.29
CA ASP A 91 -1.67 2.11 7.65
C ASP A 91 -1.74 1.94 6.13
N THR A 92 -0.83 1.14 5.53
CA THR A 92 -0.85 0.79 4.12
C THR A 92 -1.93 -0.26 3.85
N THR A 93 -1.91 -1.39 4.58
CA THR A 93 -2.86 -2.49 4.38
C THR A 93 -4.32 -2.17 4.77
N ALA A 94 -4.58 -1.00 5.35
CA ALA A 94 -5.92 -0.53 5.65
C ALA A 94 -6.50 0.41 4.57
N LEU A 95 -5.82 0.57 3.44
CA LEU A 95 -6.27 1.41 2.34
C LEU A 95 -7.19 0.62 1.41
N ASP A 96 -8.42 1.06 1.27
CA ASP A 96 -9.37 0.45 0.34
C ASP A 96 -9.01 0.71 -1.14
N ALA A 97 -9.58 -0.10 -2.02
CA ALA A 97 -9.41 0.06 -3.46
C ALA A 97 -9.79 1.46 -3.96
N GLY A 98 -8.80 2.21 -4.40
CA GLY A 98 -8.96 3.56 -4.94
C GLY A 98 -8.76 4.67 -3.92
N ASP A 99 -8.50 4.36 -2.66
CA ASP A 99 -8.02 5.34 -1.70
C ASP A 99 -6.69 5.92 -2.14
N THR A 100 -6.49 7.19 -1.86
CA THR A 100 -5.24 7.88 -2.18
C THR A 100 -4.75 8.68 -0.98
N VAL A 101 -3.52 8.36 -0.57
CA VAL A 101 -2.81 9.06 0.51
C VAL A 101 -1.45 9.53 0.04
N THR A 102 -0.73 10.30 0.83
CA THR A 102 0.57 10.84 0.42
C THR A 102 1.61 10.76 1.53
N ASP A 103 2.84 10.41 1.13
CA ASP A 103 4.06 10.70 1.88
C ASP A 103 4.79 11.89 1.27
N ALA A 104 5.37 12.76 2.08
CA ALA A 104 6.13 13.92 1.63
C ALA A 104 7.51 13.95 2.27
N PHE A 105 8.55 14.12 1.45
CA PHE A 105 9.95 14.12 1.85
C PHE A 105 10.65 15.40 1.43
N THR A 106 11.37 16.02 2.36
CA THR A 106 12.22 17.16 2.04
C THR A 106 13.61 16.66 1.69
N ILE A 107 14.11 17.01 0.52
CA ILE A 107 15.49 16.77 0.09
C ILE A 107 16.25 18.08 0.18
N THR A 108 17.40 18.05 0.83
CA THR A 108 18.34 19.16 0.92
C THR A 108 19.47 18.92 -0.06
N VAL A 109 19.75 19.91 -0.88
CA VAL A 109 20.92 20.00 -1.75
C VAL A 109 21.88 21.00 -1.14
N THR A 110 23.13 20.61 -0.92
CA THR A 110 24.15 21.45 -0.29
C THR A 110 25.38 21.53 -1.18
N ASP A 111 25.86 22.72 -1.44
CA ASP A 111 27.19 22.90 -1.96
C ASP A 111 28.23 22.59 -0.87
N SER A 112 29.08 21.60 -1.13
CA SER A 112 30.06 21.10 -0.18
C SER A 112 31.26 22.05 0.01
N SER A 113 31.48 23.01 -0.90
CA SER A 113 32.56 23.97 -0.83
C SER A 113 32.23 25.16 0.06
N SER A 114 31.01 25.67 -0.02
CA SER A 114 30.55 26.83 0.76
C SER A 114 29.66 26.47 1.94
N GLY A 115 28.95 25.34 1.87
CA GLY A 115 27.93 24.93 2.83
C GLY A 115 26.55 25.57 2.61
N VAL A 116 26.37 26.33 1.54
CA VAL A 116 25.09 26.92 1.13
C VAL A 116 24.15 25.76 0.69
N SER A 117 22.88 25.85 1.04
CA SER A 117 21.92 24.79 0.75
C SER A 117 20.57 25.34 0.34
N ASP A 118 19.84 24.53 -0.46
CA ASP A 118 18.45 24.74 -0.81
C ASP A 118 17.68 23.43 -0.65
N THR A 119 16.36 23.50 -0.61
CA THR A 119 15.50 22.32 -0.37
C THR A 119 14.39 22.23 -1.41
N MET A 120 14.02 21.00 -1.73
CA MET A 120 12.84 20.67 -2.53
C MET A 120 12.00 19.60 -1.82
N THR A 121 10.75 19.47 -2.23
CA THR A 121 9.83 18.42 -1.73
C THR A 121 9.61 17.37 -2.79
N VAL A 122 9.63 16.09 -2.38
CA VAL A 122 9.11 14.97 -3.16
C VAL A 122 7.85 14.47 -2.50
N THR A 123 6.74 14.49 -3.22
CA THR A 123 5.44 13.97 -2.75
C THR A 123 5.13 12.67 -3.48
N ILE A 124 4.93 11.61 -2.72
CA ILE A 124 4.56 10.28 -3.23
C ILE A 124 3.08 10.06 -2.97
N THR A 125 2.33 9.76 -4.02
CA THR A 125 0.94 9.28 -3.89
C THR A 125 0.95 7.78 -3.76
N VAL A 126 0.34 7.27 -2.71
CA VAL A 126 0.05 5.84 -2.49
C VAL A 126 -1.41 5.61 -2.81
N THR A 127 -1.69 4.63 -3.66
CA THR A 127 -3.07 4.21 -3.99
C THR A 127 -3.33 2.85 -3.37
N GLY A 128 -4.41 2.72 -2.61
CA GLY A 128 -4.85 1.47 -2.00
C GLY A 128 -5.35 0.45 -3.02
N ALA A 129 -5.26 -0.81 -2.65
CA ALA A 129 -5.84 -1.94 -3.35
C ALA A 129 -6.82 -2.64 -2.39
N ASN A 130 -7.71 -3.47 -2.91
CA ASN A 130 -8.59 -4.25 -2.06
C ASN A 130 -7.87 -5.50 -1.55
N ASP A 131 -7.85 -5.68 -0.25
CA ASP A 131 -7.57 -6.95 0.39
C ASP A 131 -8.82 -7.84 0.39
N ALA A 132 -8.65 -9.15 0.43
CA ALA A 132 -9.80 -10.06 0.52
C ALA A 132 -10.19 -10.28 1.98
N PRO A 133 -11.49 -10.46 2.27
CA PRO A 133 -11.92 -10.77 3.63
C PRO A 133 -11.37 -12.11 4.10
N GLU A 134 -11.27 -12.30 5.40
CA GLU A 134 -11.03 -13.60 6.04
C GLU A 134 -12.38 -14.14 6.54
N ALA A 135 -12.85 -15.26 5.98
CA ALA A 135 -14.16 -15.85 6.30
C ALA A 135 -14.23 -16.43 7.73
N GLY A 136 -13.06 -16.65 8.33
CA GLY A 136 -12.93 -17.24 9.66
C GLY A 136 -12.79 -18.77 9.63
N ALA A 137 -12.77 -19.38 10.80
CA ALA A 137 -12.53 -20.81 10.94
C ALA A 137 -13.71 -21.65 10.47
N ASP A 138 -13.42 -22.86 9.94
CA ASP A 138 -14.43 -23.87 9.64
C ASP A 138 -15.30 -24.19 10.86
N GLN A 139 -16.57 -24.46 10.61
CA GLN A 139 -17.55 -24.74 11.64
C GLN A 139 -18.13 -26.16 11.53
N THR A 140 -18.66 -26.64 12.64
CA THR A 140 -19.33 -27.93 12.69
C THR A 140 -20.70 -27.79 13.32
N GLY A 141 -21.65 -28.65 12.90
CA GLY A 141 -22.95 -28.80 13.49
C GLY A 141 -23.28 -30.26 13.75
N ALA A 142 -24.36 -30.54 14.45
CA ALA A 142 -24.86 -31.89 14.61
C ALA A 142 -26.40 -31.90 14.70
N VAL A 143 -27.01 -32.86 14.04
CA VAL A 143 -28.45 -33.16 14.11
C VAL A 143 -28.62 -34.67 14.28
N THR A 144 -29.75 -35.09 14.73
CA THR A 144 -30.07 -36.51 14.89
C THR A 144 -31.36 -36.84 14.10
N GLU A 145 -31.32 -37.95 13.35
CA GLU A 145 -32.48 -38.45 12.65
C GLU A 145 -33.66 -38.65 13.62
N ASP A 146 -34.88 -38.39 13.12
CA ASP A 146 -36.14 -38.53 13.86
C ASP A 146 -36.24 -37.72 15.17
N ALA A 147 -35.28 -36.88 15.46
CA ALA A 147 -35.36 -35.97 16.60
C ALA A 147 -36.44 -34.89 16.38
N THR A 148 -36.93 -34.32 17.49
CA THR A 148 -37.90 -33.22 17.47
C THR A 148 -37.32 -31.98 16.80
N THR A 149 -35.99 -31.80 16.85
CA THR A 149 -35.26 -30.72 16.19
C THR A 149 -34.37 -31.30 15.10
N SER A 150 -34.71 -31.04 13.86
CA SER A 150 -33.98 -31.46 12.66
C SER A 150 -33.09 -30.34 12.07
N THR A 151 -32.84 -29.28 12.81
CA THR A 151 -32.06 -28.13 12.34
C THR A 151 -30.90 -27.78 13.28
N VAL A 152 -29.80 -27.30 12.70
CA VAL A 152 -28.70 -26.68 13.43
C VAL A 152 -28.30 -25.37 12.72
N THR A 153 -27.87 -24.38 13.47
CA THR A 153 -27.53 -23.06 12.98
C THR A 153 -26.17 -22.60 13.49
N GLY A 154 -25.55 -21.71 12.75
CA GLY A 154 -24.35 -20.97 13.17
C GLY A 154 -24.27 -19.60 12.52
N THR A 155 -23.18 -18.91 12.78
CA THR A 155 -22.95 -17.56 12.26
C THR A 155 -21.52 -17.45 11.76
N VAL A 156 -21.35 -16.97 10.55
CA VAL A 156 -20.05 -16.58 9.98
C VAL A 156 -19.66 -15.22 10.57
N ALA A 157 -18.41 -15.10 10.98
CA ALA A 157 -17.89 -13.86 11.57
C ALA A 157 -16.61 -13.46 10.81
N PRO A 158 -16.75 -12.90 9.62
CA PRO A 158 -15.60 -12.50 8.82
C PRO A 158 -14.91 -11.27 9.40
N THR A 159 -13.64 -11.13 9.06
CA THR A 159 -12.85 -9.92 9.26
C THR A 159 -12.29 -9.45 7.95
N ASP A 160 -11.98 -8.15 7.86
CA ASP A 160 -11.32 -7.53 6.73
C ASP A 160 -10.31 -6.52 7.26
N ILE A 161 -9.17 -6.38 6.58
CA ILE A 161 -8.14 -5.44 6.96
C ILE A 161 -8.42 -4.05 6.40
N ASP A 162 -9.15 -3.98 5.28
CA ASP A 162 -9.59 -2.73 4.67
C ASP A 162 -10.55 -1.97 5.62
N ALA A 163 -10.33 -0.66 5.79
CA ALA A 163 -10.93 0.13 6.86
C ALA A 163 -12.45 0.30 6.74
N ASP A 164 -13.00 0.28 5.53
CA ASP A 164 -14.43 0.52 5.27
C ASP A 164 -15.21 -0.73 4.84
N ASN A 165 -14.57 -1.89 4.75
CA ASN A 165 -15.16 -3.15 4.31
C ASN A 165 -16.05 -3.79 5.37
N THR A 166 -17.23 -3.21 5.59
CA THR A 166 -18.23 -3.71 6.57
C THR A 166 -19.45 -4.37 5.93
N GLY A 167 -19.54 -4.37 4.61
CA GLY A 167 -20.70 -4.81 3.83
C GLY A 167 -20.58 -6.21 3.27
N PHE A 168 -20.29 -7.24 4.11
CA PHE A 168 -20.13 -8.60 3.63
C PHE A 168 -21.44 -9.21 3.10
N THR A 169 -21.31 -9.97 2.00
CA THR A 169 -22.35 -10.83 1.46
C THR A 169 -21.95 -12.29 1.58
N TYR A 170 -22.94 -13.17 1.67
CA TYR A 170 -22.72 -14.59 1.97
C TYR A 170 -23.48 -15.46 0.98
N SER A 171 -22.83 -16.52 0.51
CA SER A 171 -23.47 -17.52 -0.34
C SER A 171 -22.99 -18.91 0.01
N VAL A 172 -23.85 -19.91 -0.18
CA VAL A 172 -23.49 -21.33 -0.11
C VAL A 172 -23.34 -21.88 -1.53
N GLY A 173 -22.24 -22.59 -1.79
CA GLY A 173 -21.93 -23.10 -3.13
C GLY A 173 -22.95 -24.08 -3.67
N SER A 174 -23.29 -25.13 -2.88
CA SER A 174 -24.41 -26.03 -3.12
C SER A 174 -25.26 -26.04 -1.88
N ALA A 175 -26.52 -25.66 -2.01
CA ALA A 175 -27.45 -25.64 -0.89
C ALA A 175 -28.00 -27.04 -0.52
N THR A 176 -27.85 -28.04 -1.38
CA THR A 176 -28.32 -29.39 -1.18
C THR A 176 -27.14 -30.31 -0.89
N GLY A 177 -27.21 -31.00 0.25
CA GLY A 177 -26.32 -32.09 0.66
C GLY A 177 -26.91 -33.44 0.34
N THR A 178 -26.33 -34.50 0.90
CA THR A 178 -26.81 -35.87 0.79
C THR A 178 -28.01 -36.13 1.73
N TYR A 179 -27.92 -35.61 2.95
CA TYR A 179 -28.89 -35.91 4.03
C TYR A 179 -29.78 -34.70 4.35
N GLY A 180 -29.46 -33.51 3.81
CA GLY A 180 -30.26 -32.34 4.10
C GLY A 180 -29.84 -31.13 3.24
N SER A 181 -30.18 -29.95 3.72
CA SER A 181 -29.90 -28.71 2.98
C SER A 181 -29.46 -27.58 3.89
N MET A 182 -28.65 -26.65 3.32
CA MET A 182 -28.19 -25.45 4.01
C MET A 182 -28.79 -24.21 3.37
N ALA A 183 -29.20 -23.25 4.21
CA ALA A 183 -29.69 -21.95 3.81
C ALA A 183 -28.89 -20.82 4.53
N MET A 184 -28.67 -19.70 3.84
CA MET A 184 -28.09 -18.49 4.40
C MET A 184 -29.15 -17.42 4.62
N SER A 185 -29.03 -16.69 5.74
CA SER A 185 -29.78 -15.47 6.01
C SER A 185 -28.83 -14.43 6.59
N GLY A 186 -28.28 -13.56 5.73
CA GLY A 186 -27.11 -12.73 6.09
C GLY A 186 -25.96 -13.63 6.52
N ALA A 187 -25.31 -13.32 7.63
CA ALA A 187 -24.20 -14.12 8.17
C ALA A 187 -24.63 -15.45 8.81
N SER A 188 -25.93 -15.68 9.03
CA SER A 188 -26.40 -16.90 9.70
C SER A 188 -26.67 -18.01 8.69
N TRP A 189 -26.13 -19.19 8.96
CA TRP A 189 -26.46 -20.41 8.24
C TRP A 189 -27.40 -21.28 9.04
N THR A 190 -28.28 -22.05 8.35
CA THR A 190 -29.16 -23.05 8.93
C THR A 190 -29.07 -24.30 8.07
N TYR A 191 -28.67 -25.40 8.66
CA TYR A 191 -28.82 -26.73 8.08
C TYR A 191 -30.11 -27.34 8.54
N THR A 192 -30.84 -28.01 7.62
CA THR A 192 -32.06 -28.72 7.87
C THR A 192 -31.89 -30.15 7.35
N LEU A 193 -31.97 -31.13 8.24
CA LEU A 193 -31.97 -32.56 7.92
C LEU A 193 -33.28 -32.95 7.23
N ASP A 194 -33.23 -33.71 6.16
CA ASP A 194 -34.38 -34.28 5.51
C ASP A 194 -34.64 -35.72 6.03
N ASN A 195 -35.49 -35.86 7.05
CA ASN A 195 -35.85 -37.15 7.60
C ASN A 195 -36.66 -38.03 6.63
N SER A 196 -37.07 -37.54 5.46
CA SER A 196 -37.78 -38.32 4.43
C SER A 196 -36.83 -38.79 3.30
N ASP A 197 -35.61 -38.35 3.31
CA ASP A 197 -34.60 -38.78 2.33
C ASP A 197 -34.26 -40.28 2.55
N ALA A 198 -33.99 -40.98 1.46
CA ALA A 198 -33.70 -42.40 1.50
C ALA A 198 -32.37 -42.74 2.18
N ASP A 199 -31.38 -41.89 1.98
CA ASP A 199 -30.05 -42.08 2.60
C ASP A 199 -30.11 -41.78 4.10
N THR A 200 -30.93 -40.80 4.52
CA THR A 200 -31.19 -40.51 5.95
C THR A 200 -31.91 -41.63 6.62
N THR A 201 -33.04 -42.11 6.04
CA THR A 201 -33.85 -43.18 6.61
C THR A 201 -33.19 -44.57 6.61
N ALA A 202 -32.06 -44.70 5.92
CA ALA A 202 -31.27 -45.95 5.90
C ALA A 202 -30.21 -46.02 7.01
N LEU A 203 -30.06 -44.98 7.85
CA LEU A 203 -29.09 -44.97 8.94
C LEU A 203 -29.57 -45.83 10.11
N ASP A 204 -28.68 -46.70 10.63
CA ASP A 204 -28.93 -47.50 11.81
C ASP A 204 -28.50 -46.77 13.10
N ALA A 205 -29.06 -47.15 14.21
CA ALA A 205 -28.75 -46.56 15.52
C ALA A 205 -27.25 -46.63 15.84
N GLY A 206 -26.60 -45.49 15.88
CA GLY A 206 -25.15 -45.31 16.12
C GLY A 206 -24.32 -44.99 14.88
N ASP A 207 -24.93 -45.03 13.69
CA ASP A 207 -24.27 -44.54 12.47
C ASP A 207 -24.05 -43.03 12.55
N THR A 208 -22.94 -42.56 11.97
CA THR A 208 -22.60 -41.15 11.82
C THR A 208 -22.18 -40.87 10.40
N VAL A 209 -22.79 -39.89 9.80
CA VAL A 209 -22.50 -39.42 8.42
C VAL A 209 -22.32 -37.88 8.44
N THR A 210 -21.90 -37.32 7.35
CA THR A 210 -21.67 -35.86 7.27
C THR A 210 -22.09 -35.28 5.92
N ASP A 211 -22.67 -34.10 5.95
CA ASP A 211 -22.76 -33.18 4.83
C ASP A 211 -21.72 -32.04 5.02
N ALA A 212 -21.09 -31.61 3.95
CA ALA A 212 -20.14 -30.49 3.97
C ALA A 212 -20.55 -29.40 2.97
N PHE A 213 -20.59 -28.17 3.45
CA PHE A 213 -21.02 -27.01 2.68
C PHE A 213 -19.93 -25.95 2.68
N THR A 214 -19.61 -25.42 1.51
CA THR A 214 -18.70 -24.27 1.38
C THR A 214 -19.53 -22.99 1.41
N ILE A 215 -19.22 -22.11 2.35
CA ILE A 215 -19.77 -20.76 2.42
C ILE A 215 -18.71 -19.82 1.87
N THR A 216 -19.09 -18.98 0.91
CA THR A 216 -18.26 -17.88 0.39
C THR A 216 -18.70 -16.59 1.06
N VAL A 217 -17.73 -15.86 1.57
CA VAL A 217 -17.85 -14.46 2.02
C VAL A 217 -17.32 -13.57 0.91
N THR A 218 -18.01 -12.50 0.62
CA THR A 218 -17.58 -11.49 -0.35
C THR A 218 -17.70 -10.13 0.29
N ASP A 219 -16.66 -9.30 0.18
CA ASP A 219 -16.66 -7.91 0.64
C ASP A 219 -17.38 -6.96 -0.34
N GLY A 220 -17.36 -5.65 -0.03
CA GLY A 220 -17.99 -4.62 -0.86
C GLY A 220 -17.27 -4.34 -2.19
N SER A 221 -15.99 -4.68 -2.29
CA SER A 221 -15.11 -4.43 -3.44
C SER A 221 -14.94 -5.66 -4.33
N GLY A 222 -15.46 -6.83 -3.90
CA GLY A 222 -15.50 -8.08 -4.69
C GLY A 222 -14.41 -9.10 -4.34
N GLY A 223 -13.61 -8.85 -3.31
CA GLY A 223 -12.72 -9.84 -2.70
C GLY A 223 -13.52 -10.98 -2.07
N THR A 224 -12.97 -12.19 -2.04
CA THR A 224 -13.69 -13.36 -1.53
C THR A 224 -12.78 -14.29 -0.75
N ASP A 225 -13.35 -14.88 0.30
CA ASP A 225 -12.77 -16.03 0.99
C ASP A 225 -13.85 -17.07 1.32
N THR A 226 -13.45 -18.27 1.69
CA THR A 226 -14.37 -19.39 1.91
C THR A 226 -14.07 -20.10 3.21
N MET A 227 -15.14 -20.59 3.85
CA MET A 227 -15.07 -21.52 4.97
C MET A 227 -15.95 -22.75 4.72
N THR A 228 -15.69 -23.84 5.45
CA THR A 228 -16.50 -25.05 5.40
C THR A 228 -17.35 -25.19 6.65
N VAL A 229 -18.61 -25.61 6.46
CA VAL A 229 -19.46 -26.07 7.54
C VAL A 229 -19.73 -27.58 7.34
N THR A 230 -19.40 -28.38 8.33
CA THR A 230 -19.63 -29.81 8.34
C THR A 230 -20.70 -30.15 9.38
N VAL A 231 -21.75 -30.82 8.94
CA VAL A 231 -22.87 -31.26 9.81
C VAL A 231 -23.01 -32.75 9.77
#